data_557ad0ff4561dd1c6c914d3d209ea3ae
#
_entry.id   557ad0ff4561dd1c6c914d3d209ea3ae
#
_cell.length_a   1.000
_cell.length_b   1.000
_cell.length_c   1.000
_cell.angle_alpha   90.00
_cell.angle_beta   90.00
_cell.angle_gamma   90.00
#
_symmetry.space_group_name_H-M   'P 1'
#
loop_
_entity.id
_entity.type
_entity.pdbx_description
1 polymer ?
#
loop_
_entity_poly.entity_id
_entity_poly.type
_entity_poly.pdbx_seq_one_letter_code
_entity_poly.pdbx_strand_id
1 'polypeptide(L)'
;AVRYHPAIKDNEELQKEISAFIGQEAMHTQEHVNFNASAQKFGHDVETLEKFTDTAIQTARKTFAKLVKPFGMTQEMVDLTATTALEHFTATIASQLLVNTHIQELMTDKTMSTMWYWHAIEENEHKAVAFDVYEGVFGKGVKAYALRTSSLVFAMALIFAIQSSFVVRLLKQDHKLNLDELLVIYKYGYSPSKGIITGMAKEMLAYFKPGFHPNDLDTVSLLKTWKSKLGL
;
A
#
# COMPACT_ATOMS: atom_id res chain seq x y z
N ALA A 1 -5.21 -9.87 -15.93
CA ALA A 1 -6.53 -10.10 -16.56
C ALA A 1 -7.21 -8.78 -16.93
N VAL A 2 -7.33 -7.83 -15.99
CA VAL A 2 -8.05 -6.54 -16.20
C VAL A 2 -7.48 -5.69 -17.33
N ARG A 3 -6.16 -5.74 -17.61
CA ARG A 3 -5.53 -5.00 -18.72
C ARG A 3 -6.17 -5.29 -20.10
N TYR A 4 -6.82 -6.42 -20.26
CA TYR A 4 -7.52 -6.80 -21.50
C TYR A 4 -9.00 -6.45 -21.51
N HIS A 5 -9.48 -5.71 -20.48
CA HIS A 5 -10.86 -5.26 -20.43
C HIS A 5 -11.18 -4.37 -21.65
N PRO A 6 -12.35 -4.57 -22.33
CA PRO A 6 -12.68 -3.85 -23.56
C PRO A 6 -12.57 -2.33 -23.47
N ALA A 7 -12.82 -1.74 -22.29
CA ALA A 7 -12.79 -0.30 -22.09
C ALA A 7 -11.37 0.32 -22.09
N ILE A 8 -10.31 -0.49 -21.90
CA ILE A 8 -8.93 0.02 -21.74
C ILE A 8 -7.90 -0.67 -22.64
N LYS A 9 -8.23 -1.82 -23.23
CA LYS A 9 -7.28 -2.65 -24.00
C LYS A 9 -6.63 -1.92 -25.18
N ASP A 10 -7.33 -0.96 -25.77
CA ASP A 10 -6.91 -0.22 -26.95
C ASP A 10 -6.30 1.16 -26.60
N ASN A 11 -6.15 1.49 -25.31
CA ASN A 11 -5.46 2.68 -24.83
C ASN A 11 -3.96 2.38 -24.72
N GLU A 12 -3.19 2.69 -25.74
CA GLU A 12 -1.76 2.37 -25.82
C GLU A 12 -0.93 3.01 -24.70
N GLU A 13 -1.25 4.26 -24.28
CA GLU A 13 -0.55 4.96 -23.22
C GLU A 13 -0.76 4.24 -21.89
N LEU A 14 -2.01 3.99 -21.53
CA LEU A 14 -2.35 3.26 -20.29
C LEU A 14 -1.78 1.82 -20.30
N GLN A 15 -1.71 1.16 -21.45
CA GLN A 15 -1.09 -0.17 -21.56
C GLN A 15 0.43 -0.14 -21.31
N LYS A 16 1.13 0.95 -21.68
CA LYS A 16 2.53 1.14 -21.34
C LYS A 16 2.72 1.36 -19.84
N GLU A 17 1.90 2.21 -19.25
CA GLU A 17 1.91 2.47 -17.80
C GLU A 17 1.63 1.21 -16.99
N ILE A 18 0.61 0.42 -17.37
CA ILE A 18 0.33 -0.89 -16.76
C ILE A 18 1.53 -1.83 -16.86
N SER A 19 2.24 -1.82 -17.99
CA SER A 19 3.38 -2.72 -18.18
C SER A 19 4.57 -2.29 -17.31
N ALA A 20 4.82 -0.99 -17.17
CA ALA A 20 5.83 -0.45 -16.28
C ALA A 20 5.49 -0.76 -14.82
N PHE A 21 4.25 -0.50 -14.39
CA PHE A 21 3.72 -0.82 -13.08
C PHE A 21 3.94 -2.29 -12.70
N ILE A 22 3.55 -3.23 -13.59
CA ILE A 22 3.75 -4.67 -13.34
C ILE A 22 5.24 -5.00 -13.18
N GLY A 23 6.12 -4.34 -13.93
CA GLY A 23 7.57 -4.53 -13.81
C GLY A 23 8.11 -4.05 -12.47
N GLN A 24 7.69 -2.88 -12.00
CA GLN A 24 8.06 -2.32 -10.69
C GLN A 24 7.55 -3.22 -9.56
N GLU A 25 6.29 -3.64 -9.58
CA GLU A 25 5.71 -4.54 -8.57
C GLU A 25 6.42 -5.90 -8.50
N ALA A 26 6.91 -6.41 -9.62
CA ALA A 26 7.70 -7.64 -9.61
C ALA A 26 9.06 -7.44 -8.90
N MET A 27 9.68 -6.27 -9.05
CA MET A 27 10.91 -5.90 -8.33
C MET A 27 10.64 -5.71 -6.83
N HIS A 28 9.57 -4.98 -6.46
CA HIS A 28 9.13 -4.84 -5.06
C HIS A 28 8.91 -6.20 -4.40
N THR A 29 8.22 -7.11 -5.07
CA THR A 29 7.99 -8.46 -4.57
C THR A 29 9.31 -9.18 -4.28
N GLN A 30 10.30 -9.08 -5.17
CA GLN A 30 11.61 -9.71 -4.95
C GLN A 30 12.35 -9.13 -3.74
N GLU A 31 12.31 -7.81 -3.55
CA GLU A 31 12.93 -7.16 -2.40
C GLU A 31 12.24 -7.53 -1.08
N HIS A 32 10.90 -7.64 -1.07
CA HIS A 32 10.18 -8.13 0.09
C HIS A 32 10.53 -9.58 0.44
N VAL A 33 10.68 -10.46 -0.56
CA VAL A 33 11.14 -11.85 -0.35
C VAL A 33 12.54 -11.87 0.27
N ASN A 34 13.46 -11.04 -0.23
CA ASN A 34 14.83 -10.93 0.31
C ASN A 34 14.81 -10.40 1.75
N PHE A 35 14.00 -9.38 2.04
CA PHE A 35 13.82 -8.82 3.38
C PHE A 35 13.27 -9.87 4.35
N ASN A 36 12.21 -10.58 3.97
CA ASN A 36 11.59 -11.63 4.77
C ASN A 36 12.56 -12.79 5.05
N ALA A 37 13.34 -13.21 4.03
CA ALA A 37 14.37 -14.21 4.21
C ALA A 37 15.47 -13.77 5.20
N SER A 38 15.79 -12.47 5.23
CA SER A 38 16.74 -11.93 6.20
C SER A 38 16.14 -11.92 7.61
N ALA A 39 14.89 -11.48 7.78
CA ALA A 39 14.21 -11.53 9.07
C ALA A 39 14.11 -12.96 9.62
N GLN A 40 13.84 -13.95 8.76
CA GLN A 40 13.85 -15.38 9.13
C GLN A 40 15.22 -15.82 9.66
N LYS A 41 16.33 -15.39 9.05
CA LYS A 41 17.69 -15.69 9.51
C LYS A 41 17.99 -15.10 10.89
N PHE A 42 17.36 -13.99 11.23
CA PHE A 42 17.46 -13.39 12.58
C PHE A 42 16.55 -14.05 13.62
N GLY A 43 15.85 -15.12 13.27
CA GLY A 43 15.07 -15.94 14.19
C GLY A 43 13.58 -15.59 14.28
N HIS A 44 13.08 -14.66 13.45
CA HIS A 44 11.66 -14.36 13.38
C HIS A 44 10.91 -15.43 12.56
N ASP A 45 9.76 -15.88 13.04
CA ASP A 45 8.89 -16.83 12.32
C ASP A 45 8.07 -16.10 11.25
N VAL A 46 8.76 -15.72 10.18
CA VAL A 46 8.15 -15.01 9.04
C VAL A 46 7.23 -15.92 8.25
N GLU A 47 7.56 -17.20 8.12
CA GLU A 47 6.75 -18.17 7.36
C GLU A 47 5.31 -18.27 7.89
N THR A 48 5.15 -18.33 9.22
CA THR A 48 3.82 -18.33 9.85
C THR A 48 3.07 -17.03 9.61
N LEU A 49 3.77 -15.88 9.61
CA LEU A 49 3.17 -14.57 9.32
C LEU A 49 2.71 -14.48 7.87
N GLU A 50 3.52 -14.93 6.91
CA GLU A 50 3.16 -14.98 5.49
C GLU A 50 1.94 -15.87 5.23
N LYS A 51 1.91 -17.08 5.77
CA LYS A 51 0.76 -18.00 5.67
C LYS A 51 -0.51 -17.40 6.25
N PHE A 52 -0.39 -16.72 7.40
CA PHE A 52 -1.54 -16.03 8.02
C PHE A 52 -2.06 -14.91 7.09
N THR A 53 -1.16 -14.10 6.55
CA THR A 53 -1.51 -13.00 5.65
C THR A 53 -2.17 -13.51 4.37
N ASP A 54 -1.57 -14.49 3.71
CA ASP A 54 -2.14 -15.09 2.50
C ASP A 54 -3.54 -15.66 2.77
N THR A 55 -3.70 -16.41 3.85
CA THR A 55 -5.00 -16.96 4.23
C THR A 55 -6.04 -15.87 4.46
N ALA A 56 -5.69 -14.79 5.16
CA ALA A 56 -6.58 -13.67 5.44
C ALA A 56 -6.99 -12.96 4.14
N ILE A 57 -6.03 -12.65 3.27
CA ILE A 57 -6.26 -11.99 1.98
C ILE A 57 -7.12 -12.87 1.06
N GLN A 58 -6.79 -14.16 0.89
CA GLN A 58 -7.54 -15.06 0.04
C GLN A 58 -8.98 -15.26 0.54
N THR A 59 -9.16 -15.32 1.86
CA THR A 59 -10.50 -15.42 2.46
C THR A 59 -11.31 -14.15 2.18
N ALA A 60 -10.72 -12.98 2.40
CA ALA A 60 -11.34 -11.69 2.11
C ALA A 60 -11.73 -11.56 0.63
N ARG A 61 -10.81 -11.86 -0.29
CA ARG A 61 -11.03 -11.84 -1.75
C ARG A 61 -12.21 -12.74 -2.15
N LYS A 62 -12.21 -13.99 -1.73
CA LYS A 62 -13.26 -14.97 -2.05
C LYS A 62 -14.61 -14.54 -1.47
N THR A 63 -14.62 -14.04 -0.24
CA THR A 63 -15.85 -13.60 0.44
C THR A 63 -16.43 -12.38 -0.28
N PHE A 64 -15.60 -11.39 -0.57
CA PHE A 64 -16.04 -10.17 -1.25
C PHE A 64 -16.54 -10.47 -2.67
N ALA A 65 -15.83 -11.30 -3.43
CA ALA A 65 -16.25 -11.71 -4.76
C ALA A 65 -17.62 -12.42 -4.75
N LYS A 66 -17.89 -13.27 -3.75
CA LYS A 66 -19.22 -13.90 -3.59
C LYS A 66 -20.32 -12.88 -3.31
N LEU A 67 -20.04 -11.87 -2.47
CA LEU A 67 -21.00 -10.82 -2.10
C LEU A 67 -21.37 -9.92 -3.29
N VAL A 68 -20.40 -9.62 -4.16
CA VAL A 68 -20.62 -8.68 -5.28
C VAL A 68 -20.96 -9.37 -6.61
N LYS A 69 -20.87 -10.70 -6.69
CA LYS A 69 -21.24 -11.49 -7.86
C LYS A 69 -22.66 -11.22 -8.38
N PRO A 70 -23.71 -11.09 -7.53
CA PRO A 70 -25.04 -10.74 -7.99
C PRO A 70 -25.15 -9.39 -8.70
N PHE A 71 -24.17 -8.51 -8.51
CA PHE A 71 -24.07 -7.19 -9.15
C PHE A 71 -23.25 -7.22 -10.45
N GLY A 72 -22.89 -8.40 -10.96
CA GLY A 72 -22.14 -8.57 -12.20
C GLY A 72 -20.63 -8.34 -12.07
N MET A 73 -20.08 -8.25 -10.85
CA MET A 73 -18.63 -8.10 -10.65
C MET A 73 -17.91 -9.44 -10.73
N THR A 74 -16.81 -9.47 -11.48
CA THR A 74 -15.88 -10.60 -11.55
C THR A 74 -14.82 -10.52 -10.45
N GLN A 75 -14.07 -11.61 -10.24
CA GLN A 75 -12.95 -11.61 -9.28
C GLN A 75 -11.89 -10.56 -9.65
N GLU A 76 -11.58 -10.41 -10.93
CA GLU A 76 -10.60 -9.44 -11.43
C GLU A 76 -11.03 -8.00 -11.15
N MET A 77 -12.33 -7.71 -11.24
CA MET A 77 -12.89 -6.40 -10.90
C MET A 77 -12.76 -6.13 -9.39
N VAL A 78 -13.00 -7.14 -8.56
CA VAL A 78 -12.77 -7.05 -7.10
C VAL A 78 -11.30 -6.78 -6.80
N ASP A 79 -10.40 -7.54 -7.43
CA ASP A 79 -8.97 -7.37 -7.26
C ASP A 79 -8.52 -5.96 -7.68
N LEU A 80 -9.04 -5.44 -8.78
CA LEU A 80 -8.76 -4.06 -9.20
C LEU A 80 -9.20 -3.03 -8.16
N THR A 81 -10.39 -3.17 -7.56
CA THR A 81 -10.83 -2.22 -6.53
C THR A 81 -9.94 -2.27 -5.29
N ALA A 82 -9.50 -3.46 -4.90
CA ALA A 82 -8.58 -3.65 -3.79
C ALA A 82 -7.19 -3.07 -4.10
N THR A 83 -6.64 -3.37 -5.29
CA THR A 83 -5.35 -2.81 -5.73
C THR A 83 -5.40 -1.29 -5.74
N THR A 84 -6.42 -0.66 -6.33
CA THR A 84 -6.57 0.80 -6.35
C THR A 84 -6.58 1.43 -4.95
N ALA A 85 -7.21 0.75 -3.97
CA ALA A 85 -7.22 1.21 -2.58
C ALA A 85 -5.85 1.04 -1.90
N LEU A 86 -5.17 -0.08 -2.18
CA LEU A 86 -3.85 -0.38 -1.63
C LEU A 86 -2.78 0.55 -2.18
N GLU A 87 -2.77 0.82 -3.49
CA GLU A 87 -1.87 1.78 -4.13
C GLU A 87 -1.98 3.18 -3.51
N HIS A 88 -3.21 3.63 -3.23
CA HIS A 88 -3.37 4.91 -2.53
C HIS A 88 -2.77 4.87 -1.12
N PHE A 89 -2.97 3.79 -0.39
CA PHE A 89 -2.40 3.62 0.95
C PHE A 89 -0.87 3.54 0.90
N THR A 90 -0.28 2.72 0.02
CA THR A 90 1.18 2.54 -0.08
C THR A 90 1.86 3.83 -0.52
N ALA A 91 1.33 4.53 -1.52
CA ALA A 91 1.85 5.84 -1.93
C ALA A 91 1.77 6.88 -0.81
N THR A 92 0.69 6.87 -0.01
CA THR A 92 0.53 7.82 1.10
C THR A 92 1.49 7.54 2.23
N ILE A 93 1.67 6.28 2.65
CA ILE A 93 2.65 5.92 3.68
C ILE A 93 4.08 6.13 3.19
N ALA A 94 4.35 5.86 1.92
CA ALA A 94 5.63 6.13 1.27
C ALA A 94 5.97 7.63 1.27
N SER A 95 5.01 8.50 0.95
CA SER A 95 5.17 9.95 1.08
C SER A 95 5.54 10.35 2.52
N GLN A 96 4.91 9.76 3.52
CA GLN A 96 5.25 10.03 4.93
C GLN A 96 6.65 9.56 5.28
N LEU A 97 7.11 8.43 4.78
CA LEU A 97 8.50 7.98 4.97
C LEU A 97 9.51 9.00 4.42
N LEU A 98 9.19 9.63 3.28
CA LEU A 98 10.06 10.62 2.65
C LEU A 98 10.04 12.01 3.32
N VAL A 99 9.03 12.34 4.13
CA VAL A 99 8.93 13.67 4.78
C VAL A 99 9.07 13.62 6.30
N ASN A 100 8.80 12.50 6.95
CA ASN A 100 8.79 12.37 8.40
C ASN A 100 10.20 12.09 8.95
N THR A 101 10.90 13.15 9.37
CA THR A 101 12.26 13.05 9.90
C THR A 101 12.36 12.17 11.15
N HIS A 102 11.32 12.10 11.98
CA HIS A 102 11.32 11.24 13.18
C HIS A 102 11.31 9.74 12.83
N ILE A 103 10.69 9.36 11.72
CA ILE A 103 10.76 7.98 11.23
C ILE A 103 12.13 7.72 10.60
N GLN A 104 12.64 8.69 9.82
CA GLN A 104 13.97 8.59 9.18
C GLN A 104 15.09 8.41 10.21
N GLU A 105 15.02 9.10 11.37
CA GLU A 105 15.97 8.97 12.48
C GLU A 105 16.03 7.54 13.07
N LEU A 106 14.94 6.77 12.96
CA LEU A 106 14.91 5.36 13.41
C LEU A 106 15.56 4.40 12.42
N MET A 107 15.71 4.82 11.16
CA MET A 107 16.26 3.99 10.07
C MET A 107 17.78 4.10 10.04
N THR A 108 18.46 3.51 11.02
CA THR A 108 19.91 3.67 11.23
C THR A 108 20.75 2.79 10.30
N ASP A 109 20.24 1.66 9.81
CA ASP A 109 20.93 0.83 8.82
C ASP A 109 20.84 1.46 7.43
N LYS A 110 22.00 1.77 6.85
CA LYS A 110 22.10 2.49 5.57
C LYS A 110 21.56 1.66 4.39
N THR A 111 21.76 0.35 4.40
CA THR A 111 21.31 -0.52 3.32
C THR A 111 19.79 -0.61 3.33
N MET A 112 19.21 -0.89 4.50
CA MET A 112 17.77 -0.97 4.68
C MET A 112 17.08 0.37 4.40
N SER A 113 17.62 1.47 4.92
CA SER A 113 17.03 2.79 4.69
C SER A 113 17.07 3.18 3.21
N THR A 114 18.17 2.88 2.49
CA THR A 114 18.26 3.14 1.05
C THR A 114 17.21 2.35 0.27
N MET A 115 17.03 1.06 0.58
CA MET A 115 16.01 0.22 -0.04
C MET A 115 14.59 0.79 0.18
N TRP A 116 14.26 1.15 1.45
CA TRP A 116 12.93 1.68 1.76
C TRP A 116 12.67 3.06 1.14
N TYR A 117 13.69 3.94 1.02
CA TYR A 117 13.53 5.22 0.34
C TYR A 117 13.38 5.05 -1.17
N TRP A 118 14.13 4.11 -1.79
CA TRP A 118 13.94 3.75 -3.19
C TRP A 118 12.52 3.23 -3.43
N HIS A 119 12.07 2.27 -2.64
CA HIS A 119 10.72 1.73 -2.70
C HIS A 119 9.65 2.84 -2.55
N ALA A 120 9.84 3.75 -1.59
CA ALA A 120 8.92 4.87 -1.39
C ALA A 120 8.87 5.87 -2.58
N ILE A 121 9.95 6.02 -3.33
CA ILE A 121 9.96 6.79 -4.57
C ILE A 121 9.10 6.09 -5.61
N GLU A 122 9.31 4.81 -5.85
CA GLU A 122 8.58 4.04 -6.87
C GLU A 122 7.08 3.96 -6.58
N GLU A 123 6.66 3.74 -5.32
CA GLU A 123 5.25 3.79 -4.91
C GLU A 123 4.56 5.11 -5.28
N ASN A 124 5.29 6.21 -5.20
CA ASN A 124 4.75 7.52 -5.58
C ASN A 124 4.76 7.76 -7.09
N GLU A 125 5.62 7.11 -7.85
CA GLU A 125 5.70 7.25 -9.30
C GLU A 125 4.52 6.59 -10.02
N HIS A 126 4.08 5.45 -9.53
CA HIS A 126 2.99 4.70 -10.18
C HIS A 126 1.64 4.76 -9.44
N LYS A 127 1.50 5.62 -8.43
CA LYS A 127 0.29 5.76 -7.59
C LYS A 127 -1.02 5.96 -8.36
N ALA A 128 -0.97 6.45 -9.60
CA ALA A 128 -2.16 6.73 -10.41
C ALA A 128 -2.57 5.56 -11.31
N VAL A 129 -1.66 4.65 -11.66
CA VAL A 129 -1.91 3.63 -12.71
C VAL A 129 -3.11 2.74 -12.38
N ALA A 130 -3.17 2.18 -11.18
CA ALA A 130 -4.31 1.35 -10.77
C ALA A 130 -5.61 2.16 -10.72
N PHE A 131 -5.54 3.44 -10.37
CA PHE A 131 -6.69 4.34 -10.33
C PHE A 131 -7.21 4.64 -11.74
N ASP A 132 -6.33 4.89 -12.72
CA ASP A 132 -6.70 5.15 -14.11
C ASP A 132 -7.32 3.91 -14.76
N VAL A 133 -6.79 2.73 -14.47
CA VAL A 133 -7.41 1.45 -14.85
C VAL A 133 -8.79 1.30 -14.23
N TYR A 134 -8.93 1.65 -12.95
CA TYR A 134 -10.21 1.61 -12.23
C TYR A 134 -11.25 2.53 -12.90
N GLU A 135 -10.90 3.79 -13.16
CA GLU A 135 -11.79 4.73 -13.85
C GLU A 135 -12.15 4.29 -15.26
N GLY A 136 -11.19 3.69 -15.98
CA GLY A 136 -11.43 3.13 -17.30
C GLY A 136 -12.46 1.99 -17.30
N VAL A 137 -12.45 1.14 -16.27
CA VAL A 137 -13.34 -0.02 -16.15
C VAL A 137 -14.71 0.35 -15.55
N PHE A 138 -14.74 1.15 -14.49
CA PHE A 138 -15.96 1.46 -13.71
C PHE A 138 -16.56 2.83 -14.04
N GLY A 139 -15.83 3.70 -14.73
CA GLY A 139 -16.22 5.10 -14.96
C GLY A 139 -16.11 5.98 -13.70
N LYS A 140 -16.72 7.18 -13.78
CA LYS A 140 -16.65 8.22 -12.74
C LYS A 140 -17.98 8.47 -12.00
N GLY A 141 -18.94 7.58 -12.16
CA GLY A 141 -20.28 7.74 -11.58
C GLY A 141 -20.36 7.43 -10.08
N VAL A 142 -21.53 7.69 -9.49
CA VAL A 142 -21.79 7.49 -8.05
C VAL A 142 -21.50 6.05 -7.60
N LYS A 143 -21.82 5.04 -8.44
CA LYS A 143 -21.55 3.63 -8.13
C LYS A 143 -20.04 3.35 -8.04
N ALA A 144 -19.26 3.87 -9.00
CA ALA A 144 -17.82 3.77 -8.99
C ALA A 144 -17.22 4.48 -7.76
N TYR A 145 -17.70 5.68 -7.43
CA TYR A 145 -17.28 6.38 -6.23
C TYR A 145 -17.57 5.59 -4.95
N ALA A 146 -18.78 5.06 -4.79
CA ALA A 146 -19.14 4.26 -3.61
C ALA A 146 -18.31 2.98 -3.50
N LEU A 147 -18.07 2.28 -4.62
CA LEU A 147 -17.24 1.09 -4.67
C LEU A 147 -15.79 1.42 -4.28
N ARG A 148 -15.20 2.47 -4.84
CA ARG A 148 -13.84 2.92 -4.55
C ARG A 148 -13.66 3.23 -3.06
N THR A 149 -14.54 4.06 -2.51
CA THR A 149 -14.42 4.51 -1.11
C THR A 149 -14.70 3.40 -0.11
N SER A 150 -15.69 2.55 -0.36
CA SER A 150 -15.95 1.37 0.49
C SER A 150 -14.81 0.35 0.45
N SER A 151 -14.19 0.17 -0.72
CA SER A 151 -13.03 -0.71 -0.87
C SER A 151 -11.84 -0.22 -0.04
N LEU A 152 -11.58 1.09 0.00
CA LEU A 152 -10.52 1.65 0.84
C LEU A 152 -10.80 1.38 2.33
N VAL A 153 -12.03 1.64 2.80
CA VAL A 153 -12.39 1.39 4.22
C VAL A 153 -12.18 -0.08 4.58
N PHE A 154 -12.62 -0.99 3.71
CA PHE A 154 -12.46 -2.43 3.94
C PHE A 154 -10.99 -2.85 3.91
N ALA A 155 -10.22 -2.40 2.93
CA ALA A 155 -8.79 -2.69 2.82
C ALA A 155 -8.02 -2.18 4.05
N MET A 156 -8.31 -0.96 4.52
CA MET A 156 -7.69 -0.39 5.72
C MET A 156 -8.03 -1.20 6.97
N ALA A 157 -9.28 -1.63 7.14
CA ALA A 157 -9.68 -2.46 8.28
C ALA A 157 -8.91 -3.81 8.26
N LEU A 158 -8.78 -4.44 7.09
CA LEU A 158 -8.05 -5.70 6.94
C LEU A 158 -6.55 -5.52 7.22
N ILE A 159 -5.91 -4.50 6.64
CA ILE A 159 -4.50 -4.19 6.88
C ILE A 159 -4.26 -3.92 8.36
N PHE A 160 -5.09 -3.09 8.98
CA PHE A 160 -4.96 -2.77 10.40
C PHE A 160 -5.04 -4.03 11.29
N ALA A 161 -5.96 -4.96 10.98
CA ALA A 161 -6.09 -6.22 11.70
C ALA A 161 -4.84 -7.12 11.51
N ILE A 162 -4.32 -7.24 10.27
CA ILE A 162 -3.12 -8.02 9.97
C ILE A 162 -1.91 -7.40 10.68
N GLN A 163 -1.69 -6.10 10.56
CA GLN A 163 -0.55 -5.39 11.16
C GLN A 163 -0.59 -5.47 12.70
N SER A 164 -1.77 -5.29 13.29
CA SER A 164 -1.91 -5.43 14.75
C SER A 164 -1.55 -6.86 15.22
N SER A 165 -1.97 -7.87 14.45
CA SER A 165 -1.58 -9.26 14.72
C SER A 165 -0.06 -9.47 14.61
N PHE A 166 0.59 -8.85 13.61
CA PHE A 166 2.03 -8.93 13.42
C PHE A 166 2.78 -8.30 14.59
N VAL A 167 2.42 -7.07 14.97
CA VAL A 167 3.02 -6.37 16.11
C VAL A 167 2.97 -7.25 17.37
N VAL A 168 1.81 -7.80 17.70
CA VAL A 168 1.67 -8.67 18.90
C VAL A 168 2.51 -9.93 18.79
N ARG A 169 2.56 -10.58 17.62
CA ARG A 169 3.32 -11.81 17.41
C ARG A 169 4.82 -11.58 17.47
N LEU A 170 5.32 -10.54 16.81
CA LEU A 170 6.74 -10.18 16.82
C LEU A 170 7.20 -9.76 18.21
N LEU A 171 6.45 -8.91 18.92
CA LEU A 171 6.77 -8.55 20.30
C LEU A 171 6.78 -9.77 21.25
N LYS A 172 5.91 -10.76 21.00
CA LYS A 172 5.94 -12.01 21.76
C LYS A 172 7.19 -12.83 21.46
N GLN A 173 7.60 -12.95 20.20
CA GLN A 173 8.83 -13.65 19.81
C GLN A 173 10.06 -13.03 20.45
N ASP A 174 10.11 -11.70 20.52
CA ASP A 174 11.19 -10.94 21.13
C ASP A 174 11.13 -10.88 22.67
N HIS A 175 10.11 -11.48 23.29
CA HIS A 175 9.84 -11.37 24.74
C HIS A 175 9.65 -9.92 25.21
N LYS A 176 9.18 -9.04 24.31
CA LYS A 176 9.00 -7.59 24.52
C LYS A 176 7.54 -7.15 24.53
N LEU A 177 6.58 -8.06 24.65
CA LEU A 177 5.16 -7.67 24.73
C LEU A 177 4.87 -7.08 26.13
N ASN A 178 5.06 -5.78 26.25
CA ASN A 178 4.77 -4.99 27.45
C ASN A 178 4.23 -3.60 27.08
N LEU A 179 3.78 -2.84 28.09
CA LEU A 179 3.16 -1.54 27.89
C LEU A 179 4.13 -0.49 27.30
N ASP A 180 5.38 -0.52 27.70
CA ASP A 180 6.37 0.48 27.25
C ASP A 180 6.63 0.36 25.75
N GLU A 181 6.80 -0.86 25.23
CA GLU A 181 6.96 -1.10 23.80
C GLU A 181 5.70 -0.74 22.99
N LEU A 182 4.51 -1.01 23.54
CA LEU A 182 3.25 -0.57 22.91
C LEU A 182 3.12 0.96 22.88
N LEU A 183 3.59 1.66 23.91
CA LEU A 183 3.62 3.13 23.94
C LEU A 183 4.63 3.69 22.92
N VAL A 184 5.76 3.02 22.70
CA VAL A 184 6.71 3.38 21.61
C VAL A 184 6.03 3.27 20.25
N ILE A 185 5.34 2.16 19.98
CA ILE A 185 4.59 1.96 18.72
C ILE A 185 3.51 3.04 18.56
N TYR A 186 2.76 3.33 19.63
CA TYR A 186 1.77 4.42 19.62
C TYR A 186 2.41 5.76 19.29
N LYS A 187 3.55 6.09 19.92
CA LYS A 187 4.26 7.35 19.70
C LYS A 187 4.67 7.56 18.25
N TYR A 188 5.25 6.56 17.61
CA TYR A 188 5.72 6.66 16.22
C TYR A 188 4.63 6.34 15.19
N GLY A 189 3.59 5.59 15.56
CA GLY A 189 2.46 5.31 14.70
C GLY A 189 1.40 6.41 14.70
N TYR A 190 0.98 6.86 15.88
CA TYR A 190 -0.28 7.60 16.04
C TYR A 190 -0.15 8.96 16.75
N SER A 191 1.02 9.36 17.25
CA SER A 191 1.11 10.67 17.91
C SER A 191 0.87 11.82 16.91
N PRO A 192 0.25 12.94 17.34
CA PRO A 192 -0.10 14.05 16.44
C PRO A 192 1.08 14.69 15.71
N SER A 193 2.26 14.69 16.32
CA SER A 193 3.45 15.38 15.80
C SER A 193 4.49 14.45 15.15
N LYS A 194 4.45 13.15 15.47
CA LYS A 194 5.52 12.20 15.06
C LYS A 194 4.98 10.97 14.34
N GLY A 195 3.67 10.70 14.48
CA GLY A 195 3.06 9.47 14.00
C GLY A 195 2.95 9.44 12.49
N ILE A 196 3.38 8.33 11.89
CA ILE A 196 3.26 8.10 10.45
C ILE A 196 1.78 8.01 10.02
N ILE A 197 0.94 7.35 10.79
CA ILE A 197 -0.49 7.18 10.49
C ILE A 197 -1.23 8.51 10.61
N THR A 198 -0.92 9.32 11.63
CA THR A 198 -1.53 10.66 11.76
C THR A 198 -1.03 11.62 10.69
N GLY A 199 0.23 11.49 10.27
CA GLY A 199 0.80 12.29 9.19
C GLY A 199 0.11 12.06 7.85
N MET A 200 -0.27 10.81 7.54
CA MET A 200 -0.93 10.46 6.28
C MET A 200 -2.44 10.76 6.25
N ALA A 201 -3.06 11.10 7.39
CA ALA A 201 -4.52 11.21 7.51
C ALA A 201 -5.16 12.17 6.49
N LYS A 202 -4.53 13.32 6.23
CA LYS A 202 -5.03 14.32 5.26
C LYS A 202 -5.09 13.74 3.83
N GLU A 203 -4.06 13.03 3.41
CA GLU A 203 -3.95 12.43 2.08
C GLU A 203 -4.92 11.25 1.95
N MET A 204 -5.00 10.41 2.98
CA MET A 204 -5.99 9.32 3.04
C MET A 204 -7.43 9.84 2.95
N LEU A 205 -7.76 10.93 3.65
CA LEU A 205 -9.07 11.55 3.58
C LEU A 205 -9.36 12.20 2.23
N ALA A 206 -8.34 12.64 1.49
CA ALA A 206 -8.52 13.18 0.14
C ALA A 206 -9.14 12.16 -0.82
N TYR A 207 -8.88 10.87 -0.64
CA TYR A 207 -9.47 9.79 -1.44
C TYR A 207 -11.01 9.78 -1.42
N PHE A 208 -11.62 10.30 -0.36
CA PHE A 208 -13.09 10.40 -0.23
C PHE A 208 -13.71 11.62 -0.92
N LYS A 209 -12.90 12.49 -1.52
CA LYS A 209 -13.44 13.62 -2.28
C LYS A 209 -14.05 13.12 -3.59
N PRO A 210 -15.25 13.59 -3.97
CA PRO A 210 -15.74 13.41 -5.33
C PRO A 210 -14.75 14.01 -6.35
N GLY A 211 -14.46 13.29 -7.42
CA GLY A 211 -13.50 13.73 -8.44
C GLY A 211 -12.03 13.68 -8.03
N PHE A 212 -11.69 13.09 -6.88
CA PHE A 212 -10.30 12.88 -6.48
C PHE A 212 -9.54 12.05 -7.52
N HIS A 213 -8.31 12.43 -7.75
CA HIS A 213 -7.32 11.65 -8.51
C HIS A 213 -5.99 11.61 -7.73
N PRO A 214 -5.23 10.49 -7.73
CA PRO A 214 -3.97 10.40 -7.00
C PRO A 214 -2.94 11.48 -7.37
N ASN A 215 -2.96 11.97 -8.61
CA ASN A 215 -2.10 13.07 -9.06
C ASN A 215 -2.48 14.43 -8.48
N ASP A 216 -3.63 14.57 -7.80
CA ASP A 216 -3.96 15.77 -7.02
C ASP A 216 -3.03 15.93 -5.80
N LEU A 217 -2.36 14.85 -5.39
CA LEU A 217 -1.31 14.85 -4.36
C LEU A 217 0.04 15.10 -5.05
N ASP A 218 0.47 16.36 -5.07
CA ASP A 218 1.75 16.74 -5.70
C ASP A 218 2.95 16.22 -4.90
N THR A 219 3.65 15.26 -5.49
CA THR A 219 4.90 14.68 -4.96
C THR A 219 6.12 14.94 -5.83
N VAL A 220 5.99 15.68 -6.94
CA VAL A 220 7.05 15.85 -7.96
C VAL A 220 8.34 16.41 -7.36
N SER A 221 8.25 17.49 -6.60
CA SER A 221 9.43 18.12 -5.98
C SER A 221 10.07 17.24 -4.92
N LEU A 222 9.26 16.50 -4.16
CA LEU A 222 9.71 15.55 -3.16
C LEU A 222 10.50 14.41 -3.80
N LEU A 223 9.94 13.80 -4.85
CA LEU A 223 10.60 12.70 -5.57
C LEU A 223 11.90 13.13 -6.22
N LYS A 224 11.93 14.32 -6.87
CA LYS A 224 13.15 14.88 -7.44
C LYS A 224 14.26 15.03 -6.40
N THR A 225 13.90 15.52 -5.21
CA THR A 225 14.84 15.69 -4.10
C THR A 225 15.43 14.35 -3.65
N TRP A 226 14.56 13.34 -3.46
CA TRP A 226 14.99 12.03 -2.99
C TRP A 226 15.76 11.22 -4.04
N LYS A 227 15.38 11.29 -5.32
CA LYS A 227 16.17 10.73 -6.42
C LYS A 227 17.60 11.29 -6.43
N SER A 228 17.73 12.60 -6.34
CA SER A 228 19.05 13.24 -6.25
C SER A 228 19.87 12.77 -5.05
N LYS A 229 19.23 12.58 -3.86
CA LYS A 229 19.91 12.06 -2.66
C LYS A 229 20.38 10.62 -2.80
N LEU A 230 19.67 9.79 -3.55
CA LEU A 230 20.01 8.39 -3.77
C LEU A 230 20.89 8.15 -4.99
N GLY A 231 21.12 9.18 -5.82
CA GLY A 231 21.90 9.05 -7.05
C GLY A 231 21.15 8.36 -8.19
N LEU A 232 19.81 8.51 -8.25
CA LEU A 232 18.91 7.96 -9.25
C LEU A 232 18.56 8.97 -10.35
#